data_31851226aa8ef6a3881d979743ac8f56
#
_entry.id   31851226aa8ef6a3881d979743ac8f56
#
_cell.length_a   1.000
_cell.length_b   1.000
_cell.length_c   1.000
_cell.angle_alpha   90.00
_cell.angle_beta   90.00
_cell.angle_gamma   90.00
#
_symmetry.space_group_name_H-M   'P 1'
#
loop_
_entity.id
_entity.type
_entity.pdbx_description
1 polymer ?
#
loop_
_entity_poly.entity_id
_entity_poly.type
_entity_poly.pdbx_seq_one_letter_code
_entity_poly.pdbx_strand_id
1 'polypeptide(L)'
;VQDDAAQQDLDSLWNDVQARLRASVPASTFQLWLEPLRVAGRRSETLLLSAPEGIRAWTERRYSGLIREALSGAGSQLSSVELIAEGEAGGAGEGVPGPGLNVSYSFDRFVIGEGNRAAHAAALAVAEAPSEAYNPLFLHGPPGLGKTHLLVAIANYLEASAPALNVRYTTAERFTNEFVTALRSAGAEEFKRRYRDLDVLLVDDVQFLEGKRHTEDEFFHTFNALYEGGSQLVLSADRIPSELSSLESRLRDRFEWGLTIAVEPPNLATRLTVLRRLVREAGVDTEGDVLTELARRIDINVRHLHGALTRLIAHASLTARPISPELVDAVIPKTSRGSEQAPVEEIQQRVSKAFGISRAELVGSTRAATPLNARQVAIYLTRELTDLSLPQIGRLYGGRDHSTVLNSIRRAEARCGEDPTLAARVDELRAAIHNSSTGRP
;
A
#
# COMPACT_ATOMS: atom_id res chain seq x y z
N VAL A 1 -35.12 -8.45 -4.18
CA VAL A 1 -36.12 -7.36 -3.97
C VAL A 1 -36.31 -7.05 -2.48
N GLN A 2 -36.31 -8.07 -1.57
CA GLN A 2 -36.46 -7.81 -0.11
C GLN A 2 -35.13 -7.35 0.55
N ASP A 3 -33.98 -7.78 0.05
CA ASP A 3 -32.67 -7.37 0.58
C ASP A 3 -32.26 -5.95 0.15
N ASP A 4 -32.63 -5.55 -1.06
CA ASP A 4 -32.37 -4.17 -1.54
C ASP A 4 -33.16 -3.12 -0.74
N ALA A 5 -34.41 -3.44 -0.38
CA ALA A 5 -35.22 -2.57 0.45
C ALA A 5 -34.63 -2.46 1.88
N ALA A 6 -34.16 -3.59 2.43
CA ALA A 6 -33.53 -3.62 3.76
C ALA A 6 -32.18 -2.86 3.79
N GLN A 7 -31.39 -2.91 2.71
CA GLN A 7 -30.14 -2.17 2.60
C GLN A 7 -30.41 -0.66 2.42
N GLN A 8 -31.39 -0.29 1.60
CA GLN A 8 -31.82 1.11 1.44
C GLN A 8 -32.32 1.71 2.74
N ASP A 9 -33.03 0.94 3.56
CA ASP A 9 -33.47 1.36 4.89
C ASP A 9 -32.28 1.59 5.84
N LEU A 10 -31.26 0.73 5.78
CA LEU A 10 -30.05 0.88 6.58
C LEU A 10 -29.19 2.08 6.13
N ASP A 11 -29.08 2.32 4.83
CA ASP A 11 -28.35 3.47 4.28
C ASP A 11 -29.06 4.78 4.60
N SER A 12 -30.40 4.81 4.52
CA SER A 12 -31.20 5.96 4.94
C SER A 12 -31.04 6.26 6.44
N LEU A 13 -31.10 5.22 7.27
CA LEU A 13 -30.85 5.32 8.72
C LEU A 13 -29.44 5.85 9.00
N TRP A 14 -28.43 5.34 8.28
CA TRP A 14 -27.05 5.79 8.47
C TRP A 14 -26.86 7.26 8.07
N ASN A 15 -27.50 7.71 7.02
CA ASN A 15 -27.48 9.13 6.63
C ASN A 15 -28.07 10.03 7.74
N ASP A 16 -29.15 9.62 8.38
CA ASP A 16 -29.74 10.36 9.52
C ASP A 16 -28.81 10.36 10.73
N VAL A 17 -28.16 9.23 11.02
CA VAL A 17 -27.14 9.10 12.07
C VAL A 17 -25.93 10.00 11.76
N GLN A 18 -25.42 10.00 10.54
CA GLN A 18 -24.32 10.87 10.13
C GLN A 18 -24.67 12.36 10.24
N ALA A 19 -25.89 12.76 9.91
CA ALA A 19 -26.34 14.15 10.08
C ALA A 19 -26.32 14.58 11.56
N ARG A 20 -26.73 13.70 12.47
CA ARG A 20 -26.67 13.94 13.93
C ARG A 20 -25.24 13.99 14.45
N LEU A 21 -24.39 13.04 14.01
CA LEU A 21 -22.98 13.01 14.37
C LEU A 21 -22.26 14.28 13.89
N ARG A 22 -22.57 14.75 12.68
CA ARG A 22 -22.02 16.00 12.13
C ARG A 22 -22.38 17.23 12.96
N ALA A 23 -23.56 17.24 13.57
CA ALA A 23 -24.00 18.30 14.49
C ALA A 23 -23.38 18.20 15.89
N SER A 24 -22.90 17.00 16.29
CA SER A 24 -22.43 16.71 17.66
C SER A 24 -20.90 16.83 17.83
N VAL A 25 -20.13 16.88 16.74
CA VAL A 25 -18.66 16.94 16.77
C VAL A 25 -18.14 18.04 15.84
N PRO A 26 -16.91 18.56 16.06
CA PRO A 26 -16.27 19.47 15.13
C PRO A 26 -16.18 18.89 13.71
N ALA A 27 -16.28 19.73 12.69
CA ALA A 27 -16.28 19.31 11.28
C ALA A 27 -15.04 18.46 10.92
N SER A 28 -13.85 18.83 11.39
CA SER A 28 -12.62 18.06 11.21
C SER A 28 -12.67 16.67 11.83
N THR A 29 -13.27 16.55 13.02
CA THR A 29 -13.47 15.27 13.71
C THR A 29 -14.44 14.37 12.94
N PHE A 30 -15.54 14.94 12.45
CA PHE A 30 -16.49 14.19 11.63
C PHE A 30 -15.83 13.65 10.36
N GLN A 31 -15.17 14.51 9.59
CA GLN A 31 -14.54 14.15 8.32
C GLN A 31 -13.46 13.06 8.47
N LEU A 32 -12.68 13.12 9.54
CA LEU A 32 -11.58 12.18 9.74
C LEU A 32 -12.00 10.81 10.28
N TRP A 33 -13.00 10.77 11.15
CA TRP A 33 -13.28 9.58 11.95
C TRP A 33 -14.65 8.96 11.71
N LEU A 34 -15.64 9.75 11.29
CA LEU A 34 -17.02 9.32 11.17
C LEU A 34 -17.53 9.28 9.72
N GLU A 35 -17.09 10.21 8.89
CA GLU A 35 -17.43 10.25 7.47
C GLU A 35 -16.89 9.03 6.67
N PRO A 36 -15.69 8.48 6.97
CA PRO A 36 -15.19 7.29 6.28
C PRO A 36 -15.96 6.00 6.59
N LEU A 37 -16.78 5.97 7.63
CA LEU A 37 -17.57 4.79 8.01
C LEU A 37 -18.67 4.51 6.99
N ARG A 38 -18.82 3.24 6.62
CA ARG A 38 -19.84 2.77 5.68
C ARG A 38 -20.67 1.66 6.32
N VAL A 39 -21.94 1.59 5.96
CA VAL A 39 -22.80 0.48 6.38
C VAL A 39 -22.32 -0.79 5.68
N ALA A 40 -21.98 -1.78 6.49
CA ALA A 40 -21.59 -3.10 6.03
C ALA A 40 -22.75 -4.12 6.14
N GLY A 41 -23.80 -3.77 6.90
CA GLY A 41 -24.95 -4.62 7.10
C GLY A 41 -25.46 -4.56 8.54
N ARG A 42 -26.27 -5.56 8.91
CA ARG A 42 -26.72 -5.74 10.29
C ARG A 42 -26.60 -7.19 10.73
N ARG A 43 -26.39 -7.40 12.02
CA ARG A 43 -26.44 -8.73 12.67
C ARG A 43 -27.34 -8.62 13.90
N SER A 44 -28.56 -9.17 13.81
CA SER A 44 -29.61 -8.99 14.85
C SER A 44 -29.88 -7.50 15.11
N GLU A 45 -29.60 -7.02 16.31
CA GLU A 45 -29.77 -5.61 16.72
C GLU A 45 -28.48 -4.78 16.60
N THR A 46 -27.42 -5.30 15.97
CA THR A 46 -26.13 -4.65 15.81
C THR A 46 -25.97 -4.11 14.38
N LEU A 47 -25.70 -2.83 14.25
CA LEU A 47 -25.27 -2.21 13.00
C LEU A 47 -23.79 -2.49 12.77
N LEU A 48 -23.48 -3.11 11.64
CA LEU A 48 -22.10 -3.34 11.22
C LEU A 48 -21.64 -2.17 10.35
N LEU A 49 -20.58 -1.50 10.78
CA LEU A 49 -19.96 -0.41 10.03
C LEU A 49 -18.56 -0.83 9.61
N SER A 50 -18.25 -0.78 8.33
CA SER A 50 -16.88 -0.92 7.85
C SER A 50 -16.10 0.36 8.09
N ALA A 51 -14.86 0.21 8.54
CA ALA A 51 -13.92 1.29 8.78
C ALA A 51 -12.55 0.97 8.19
N PRO A 52 -11.86 1.96 7.59
CA PRO A 52 -10.46 1.81 7.19
C PRO A 52 -9.59 1.34 8.37
N GLU A 53 -8.66 0.41 8.11
CA GLU A 53 -7.85 -0.23 9.15
C GLU A 53 -7.09 0.79 10.03
N GLY A 54 -6.63 1.89 9.43
CA GLY A 54 -5.89 2.95 10.13
C GLY A 54 -6.69 3.73 11.16
N ILE A 55 -8.03 3.73 11.10
CA ILE A 55 -8.90 4.49 12.01
C ILE A 55 -9.81 3.60 12.85
N ARG A 56 -10.03 2.34 12.48
CA ARG A 56 -11.01 1.42 13.07
C ARG A 56 -10.89 1.31 14.58
N ALA A 57 -9.73 0.83 15.08
CA ALA A 57 -9.53 0.58 16.51
C ALA A 57 -9.64 1.85 17.38
N TRP A 58 -9.34 3.00 16.81
CA TRP A 58 -9.45 4.29 17.51
C TRP A 58 -10.88 4.81 17.49
N THR A 59 -11.56 4.75 16.35
CA THR A 59 -12.98 5.13 16.19
C THR A 59 -13.88 4.26 17.09
N GLU A 60 -13.61 2.96 17.14
CA GLU A 60 -14.32 2.02 18.00
C GLU A 60 -14.21 2.41 19.47
N ARG A 61 -13.01 2.68 19.96
CA ARG A 61 -12.81 3.06 21.38
C ARG A 61 -13.38 4.42 21.73
N ARG A 62 -13.33 5.38 20.80
CA ARG A 62 -13.66 6.78 21.12
C ARG A 62 -15.08 7.19 20.75
N TYR A 63 -15.62 6.66 19.64
CA TYR A 63 -16.88 7.14 19.09
C TYR A 63 -18.00 6.10 19.06
N SER A 64 -17.79 4.84 19.45
CA SER A 64 -18.87 3.84 19.49
C SER A 64 -20.01 4.24 20.44
N GLY A 65 -19.72 4.93 21.51
CA GLY A 65 -20.74 5.50 22.40
C GLY A 65 -21.58 6.58 21.73
N LEU A 66 -20.93 7.53 21.06
CA LEU A 66 -21.57 8.62 20.36
C LEU A 66 -22.39 8.13 19.15
N ILE A 67 -21.88 7.13 18.43
CA ILE A 67 -22.60 6.50 17.31
C ILE A 67 -23.86 5.78 17.83
N ARG A 68 -23.79 5.06 18.95
CA ARG A 68 -24.97 4.44 19.58
C ARG A 68 -26.02 5.46 20.04
N GLU A 69 -25.58 6.57 20.62
CA GLU A 69 -26.48 7.65 21.03
C GLU A 69 -27.19 8.27 19.82
N ALA A 70 -26.46 8.54 18.74
CA ALA A 70 -27.01 9.05 17.50
C ALA A 70 -27.97 8.04 16.84
N LEU A 71 -27.66 6.74 16.89
CA LEU A 71 -28.50 5.66 16.40
C LEU A 71 -29.83 5.56 17.18
N SER A 72 -29.76 5.61 18.51
CA SER A 72 -30.95 5.62 19.37
C SER A 72 -31.80 6.86 19.11
N GLY A 73 -31.20 8.03 18.89
CA GLY A 73 -31.86 9.26 18.55
C GLY A 73 -32.54 9.24 17.17
N ALA A 74 -32.10 8.38 16.24
CA ALA A 74 -32.72 8.19 14.93
C ALA A 74 -33.96 7.27 14.95
N GLY A 75 -34.41 6.81 16.14
CA GLY A 75 -35.57 5.95 16.27
C GLY A 75 -35.38 4.52 15.78
N SER A 76 -34.15 4.06 15.68
CA SER A 76 -33.79 2.70 15.23
C SER A 76 -34.05 1.66 16.31
N GLN A 77 -34.43 0.45 15.89
CA GLN A 77 -34.46 -0.74 16.75
C GLN A 77 -33.06 -1.34 16.99
N LEU A 78 -32.05 -0.81 16.31
CA LEU A 78 -30.65 -1.26 16.48
C LEU A 78 -30.07 -0.63 17.74
N SER A 79 -29.56 -1.47 18.63
CA SER A 79 -29.10 -1.08 19.97
C SER A 79 -27.58 -1.02 20.11
N SER A 80 -26.85 -1.62 19.17
CA SER A 80 -25.39 -1.70 19.20
C SER A 80 -24.74 -1.46 17.84
N VAL A 81 -23.44 -1.15 17.87
CA VAL A 81 -22.61 -0.86 16.70
C VAL A 81 -21.31 -1.64 16.83
N GLU A 82 -20.92 -2.31 15.77
CA GLU A 82 -19.66 -3.02 15.66
C GLU A 82 -18.88 -2.47 14.45
N LEU A 83 -17.61 -2.09 14.63
CA LEU A 83 -16.74 -1.67 13.55
C LEU A 83 -15.92 -2.86 13.06
N ILE A 84 -16.14 -3.21 11.80
CA ILE A 84 -15.40 -4.30 11.12
C ILE A 84 -14.38 -3.72 10.14
N ALA A 85 -13.38 -4.51 9.78
CA ALA A 85 -12.41 -4.11 8.77
C ALA A 85 -13.09 -4.03 7.39
N GLU A 86 -12.61 -3.12 6.53
CA GLU A 86 -13.02 -3.11 5.13
C GLU A 86 -12.70 -4.48 4.51
N GLY A 87 -13.73 -5.26 4.18
CA GLY A 87 -13.62 -6.62 3.63
C GLY A 87 -14.14 -7.76 4.53
N GLU A 88 -14.42 -7.55 5.82
CA GLU A 88 -14.96 -8.57 6.74
C GLU A 88 -16.50 -8.75 6.65
N ALA A 89 -17.20 -7.92 5.90
CA ALA A 89 -18.66 -8.01 5.67
C ALA A 89 -19.00 -9.07 4.62
N GLY A 90 -18.84 -10.35 4.94
CA GLY A 90 -19.12 -11.42 3.99
C GLY A 90 -19.58 -12.71 4.63
N GLY A 91 -20.84 -12.77 5.04
CA GLY A 91 -21.53 -14.01 5.37
C GLY A 91 -22.97 -13.99 4.83
N ALA A 92 -23.19 -14.73 3.74
CA ALA A 92 -24.46 -15.15 3.14
C ALA A 92 -25.27 -14.07 2.37
N GLY A 93 -25.37 -14.27 1.04
CA GLY A 93 -26.35 -13.62 0.16
C GLY A 93 -25.83 -13.34 -1.24
N GLU A 94 -26.43 -13.98 -2.21
CA GLU A 94 -26.18 -13.92 -3.65
C GLU A 94 -26.08 -12.46 -4.19
N GLY A 95 -25.10 -12.21 -5.07
CA GLY A 95 -25.15 -11.09 -6.01
C GLY A 95 -24.86 -9.70 -5.44
N VAL A 96 -23.80 -9.52 -4.63
CA VAL A 96 -23.36 -8.19 -4.23
C VAL A 96 -22.49 -7.61 -5.36
N PRO A 97 -22.82 -6.41 -5.90
CA PRO A 97 -21.83 -5.58 -6.60
C PRO A 97 -20.60 -5.48 -5.70
N GLY A 98 -19.40 -5.55 -6.25
CA GLY A 98 -18.16 -5.42 -5.47
C GLY A 98 -18.23 -4.21 -4.52
N PRO A 99 -17.44 -4.16 -3.43
CA PRO A 99 -17.49 -3.06 -2.47
C PRO A 99 -17.50 -1.76 -3.25
N GLY A 100 -18.51 -0.91 -2.99
CA GLY A 100 -18.73 0.30 -3.78
C GLY A 100 -17.39 1.02 -3.92
N LEU A 101 -16.97 1.24 -5.16
CA LEU A 101 -15.67 1.81 -5.48
C LEU A 101 -15.54 3.10 -4.69
N ASN A 102 -14.44 3.28 -3.99
CA ASN A 102 -14.22 4.47 -3.19
C ASN A 102 -14.25 5.70 -4.11
N VAL A 103 -15.37 6.43 -4.10
CA VAL A 103 -15.61 7.63 -4.93
C VAL A 103 -14.51 8.68 -4.75
N SER A 104 -13.75 8.60 -3.64
CA SER A 104 -12.60 9.46 -3.42
C SER A 104 -11.42 9.18 -4.36
N TYR A 105 -11.37 8.02 -5.03
CA TYR A 105 -10.33 7.67 -5.97
C TYR A 105 -10.77 8.00 -7.40
N SER A 106 -10.54 9.24 -7.81
CA SER A 106 -10.81 9.73 -9.16
C SER A 106 -9.53 10.31 -9.78
N PHE A 107 -9.50 10.46 -11.11
CA PHE A 107 -8.40 11.10 -11.81
C PHE A 107 -8.17 12.54 -11.35
N ASP A 108 -9.22 13.31 -11.07
CA ASP A 108 -9.14 14.69 -10.56
C ASP A 108 -8.49 14.77 -9.19
N ARG A 109 -8.63 13.73 -8.39
CA ARG A 109 -8.02 13.63 -7.06
C ARG A 109 -6.63 13.04 -7.06
N PHE A 110 -6.16 12.54 -8.17
CA PHE A 110 -4.80 12.04 -8.29
C PHE A 110 -3.81 13.19 -8.49
N VAL A 111 -2.78 13.29 -7.65
CA VAL A 111 -1.76 14.34 -7.77
C VAL A 111 -0.71 13.88 -8.76
N ILE A 112 -0.67 14.54 -9.92
CA ILE A 112 0.29 14.23 -10.98
C ILE A 112 1.64 14.86 -10.67
N GLY A 113 2.69 14.04 -10.74
CA GLY A 113 4.09 14.43 -10.64
C GLY A 113 4.92 13.80 -11.76
N GLU A 114 6.21 14.04 -11.74
CA GLU A 114 7.13 13.51 -12.75
C GLU A 114 7.13 11.98 -12.76
N GLY A 115 7.20 11.35 -11.57
CA GLY A 115 7.30 9.89 -11.43
C GLY A 115 6.01 9.10 -11.69
N ASN A 116 4.86 9.77 -11.87
CA ASN A 116 3.59 9.08 -12.08
C ASN A 116 2.79 9.61 -13.30
N ARG A 117 3.30 10.61 -14.00
CA ARG A 117 2.61 11.24 -15.13
C ARG A 117 2.30 10.25 -16.27
N ALA A 118 3.26 9.40 -16.61
CA ALA A 118 3.09 8.40 -17.65
C ALA A 118 2.03 7.35 -17.25
N ALA A 119 2.08 6.87 -16.00
CA ALA A 119 1.09 5.93 -15.48
C ALA A 119 -0.32 6.52 -15.42
N HIS A 120 -0.45 7.81 -15.02
CA HIS A 120 -1.72 8.51 -15.04
C HIS A 120 -2.26 8.66 -16.47
N ALA A 121 -1.41 9.08 -17.43
CA ALA A 121 -1.83 9.25 -18.83
C ALA A 121 -2.26 7.92 -19.45
N ALA A 122 -1.55 6.83 -19.19
CA ALA A 122 -1.93 5.50 -19.67
C ALA A 122 -3.24 5.01 -19.04
N ALA A 123 -3.42 5.21 -17.75
CA ALA A 123 -4.66 4.85 -17.04
C ALA A 123 -5.87 5.64 -17.58
N LEU A 124 -5.69 6.94 -17.84
CA LEU A 124 -6.74 7.78 -18.43
C LEU A 124 -7.07 7.34 -19.86
N ALA A 125 -6.06 7.07 -20.70
CA ALA A 125 -6.27 6.59 -22.06
C ALA A 125 -7.04 5.26 -22.08
N VAL A 126 -6.77 4.33 -21.16
CA VAL A 126 -7.52 3.08 -21.02
C VAL A 126 -8.95 3.34 -20.55
N ALA A 127 -9.18 4.31 -19.67
CA ALA A 127 -10.51 4.67 -19.23
C ALA A 127 -11.36 5.33 -20.34
N GLU A 128 -10.73 6.14 -21.19
CA GLU A 128 -11.41 6.82 -22.32
C GLU A 128 -11.68 5.88 -23.51
N ALA A 129 -10.79 4.92 -23.76
CA ALA A 129 -10.89 3.97 -24.88
C ALA A 129 -10.47 2.56 -24.45
N PRO A 130 -11.33 1.83 -23.68
CA PRO A 130 -11.02 0.48 -23.24
C PRO A 130 -10.76 -0.45 -24.44
N SER A 131 -9.76 -1.30 -24.32
CA SER A 131 -9.29 -2.28 -25.32
C SER A 131 -8.59 -1.70 -26.55
N GLU A 132 -8.67 -0.41 -26.79
CA GLU A 132 -8.07 0.23 -27.97
C GLU A 132 -6.68 0.80 -27.69
N ALA A 133 -6.44 1.32 -26.47
CA ALA A 133 -5.18 2.00 -26.15
C ALA A 133 -4.05 1.02 -25.77
N TYR A 134 -4.17 0.37 -24.62
CA TYR A 134 -3.14 -0.51 -24.06
C TYR A 134 -3.80 -1.71 -23.39
N ASN A 135 -3.59 -2.92 -23.90
CA ASN A 135 -4.19 -4.12 -23.34
C ASN A 135 -3.20 -5.30 -23.32
N PRO A 136 -2.83 -5.84 -22.13
CA PRO A 136 -3.12 -5.32 -20.80
C PRO A 136 -2.37 -4.01 -20.50
N LEU A 137 -2.87 -3.20 -19.55
CA LEU A 137 -2.10 -2.18 -18.88
C LEU A 137 -1.57 -2.74 -17.57
N PHE A 138 -0.25 -2.73 -17.38
CA PHE A 138 0.39 -3.23 -16.17
C PHE A 138 1.09 -2.10 -15.42
N LEU A 139 0.56 -1.73 -14.23
CA LEU A 139 1.12 -0.69 -13.37
C LEU A 139 1.98 -1.34 -12.28
N HIS A 140 3.25 -0.96 -12.18
CA HIS A 140 4.13 -1.50 -11.16
C HIS A 140 4.85 -0.43 -10.35
N GLY A 141 5.32 -0.82 -9.17
CA GLY A 141 6.10 0.05 -8.30
C GLY A 141 5.82 -0.21 -6.83
N PRO A 142 6.66 0.30 -5.91
CA PRO A 142 6.53 0.10 -4.48
C PRO A 142 5.12 0.36 -3.93
N PRO A 143 4.74 -0.25 -2.79
CA PRO A 143 3.45 -0.02 -2.16
C PRO A 143 3.24 1.45 -1.78
N GLY A 144 1.98 1.92 -1.84
CA GLY A 144 1.60 3.25 -1.37
C GLY A 144 1.91 4.41 -2.33
N LEU A 145 2.18 4.14 -3.61
CA LEU A 145 2.44 5.16 -4.64
C LEU A 145 1.20 5.57 -5.45
N GLY A 146 0.04 4.92 -5.22
CA GLY A 146 -1.22 5.27 -5.87
C GLY A 146 -1.64 4.35 -7.02
N LYS A 147 -1.07 3.15 -7.16
CA LYS A 147 -1.50 2.15 -8.16
C LYS A 147 -2.99 1.81 -8.00
N THR A 148 -3.41 1.42 -6.80
CA THR A 148 -4.81 1.18 -6.45
C THR A 148 -5.70 2.38 -6.78
N HIS A 149 -5.23 3.61 -6.51
CA HIS A 149 -5.95 4.83 -6.85
C HIS A 149 -6.22 4.92 -8.37
N LEU A 150 -5.21 4.64 -9.21
CA LEU A 150 -5.38 4.66 -10.66
C LEU A 150 -6.34 3.57 -11.14
N LEU A 151 -6.25 2.33 -10.62
CA LEU A 151 -7.18 1.26 -10.97
C LEU A 151 -8.63 1.64 -10.61
N VAL A 152 -8.85 2.13 -9.39
CA VAL A 152 -10.20 2.54 -8.96
C VAL A 152 -10.66 3.80 -9.70
N ALA A 153 -9.75 4.72 -10.05
CA ALA A 153 -10.11 5.88 -10.87
C ALA A 153 -10.58 5.47 -12.28
N ILE A 154 -9.97 4.45 -12.91
CA ILE A 154 -10.47 3.87 -14.16
C ILE A 154 -11.89 3.34 -13.97
N ALA A 155 -12.11 2.52 -12.93
CA ALA A 155 -13.42 1.94 -12.66
C ALA A 155 -14.50 3.02 -12.43
N ASN A 156 -14.23 4.01 -11.57
CA ASN A 156 -15.16 5.12 -11.30
C ASN A 156 -15.45 5.95 -12.57
N TYR A 157 -14.43 6.17 -13.41
CA TYR A 157 -14.60 6.87 -14.68
C TYR A 157 -15.54 6.10 -15.62
N LEU A 158 -15.33 4.80 -15.77
CA LEU A 158 -16.15 3.93 -16.62
C LEU A 158 -17.58 3.79 -16.12
N GLU A 159 -17.77 3.63 -14.80
CA GLU A 159 -19.12 3.63 -14.20
C GLU A 159 -19.91 4.91 -14.50
N ALA A 160 -19.21 6.06 -14.50
CA ALA A 160 -19.85 7.35 -14.78
C ALA A 160 -20.07 7.62 -16.28
N SER A 161 -19.11 7.26 -17.15
CA SER A 161 -19.10 7.62 -18.57
C SER A 161 -19.66 6.53 -19.49
N ALA A 162 -19.58 5.26 -19.10
CA ALA A 162 -19.98 4.09 -19.88
C ALA A 162 -20.70 3.03 -19.04
N PRO A 163 -21.86 3.35 -18.43
CA PRO A 163 -22.56 2.46 -17.47
C PRO A 163 -23.08 1.15 -18.10
N ALA A 164 -23.03 1.03 -19.43
CA ALA A 164 -23.37 -0.20 -20.13
C ALA A 164 -22.26 -1.25 -20.10
N LEU A 165 -21.01 -0.87 -19.77
CA LEU A 165 -19.88 -1.79 -19.67
C LEU A 165 -19.91 -2.54 -18.34
N ASN A 166 -19.68 -3.85 -18.41
CA ASN A 166 -19.54 -4.69 -17.23
C ASN A 166 -18.10 -4.58 -16.69
N VAL A 167 -17.88 -3.66 -15.75
CA VAL A 167 -16.59 -3.35 -15.16
C VAL A 167 -16.45 -4.05 -13.80
N ARG A 168 -15.32 -4.71 -13.57
CA ARG A 168 -15.01 -5.32 -12.27
C ARG A 168 -13.63 -4.92 -11.78
N TYR A 169 -13.58 -4.36 -10.58
CA TYR A 169 -12.36 -4.21 -9.79
C TYR A 169 -12.27 -5.33 -8.75
N THR A 170 -11.11 -5.95 -8.61
CA THR A 170 -10.82 -6.95 -7.60
C THR A 170 -9.35 -6.91 -7.19
N THR A 171 -9.01 -7.50 -6.05
CA THR A 171 -7.62 -7.82 -5.70
C THR A 171 -7.31 -9.28 -6.04
N ALA A 172 -6.05 -9.62 -6.30
CA ALA A 172 -5.63 -11.00 -6.52
C ALA A 172 -5.95 -11.91 -5.33
N GLU A 173 -5.92 -11.38 -4.12
CA GLU A 173 -6.32 -12.09 -2.92
C GLU A 173 -7.82 -12.41 -2.90
N ARG A 174 -8.67 -11.43 -3.22
CA ARG A 174 -10.12 -11.63 -3.33
C ARG A 174 -10.48 -12.62 -4.43
N PHE A 175 -9.87 -12.50 -5.62
CA PHE A 175 -10.01 -13.48 -6.69
C PHE A 175 -9.70 -14.89 -6.21
N THR A 176 -8.58 -15.06 -5.48
CA THR A 176 -8.18 -16.35 -4.89
C THR A 176 -9.24 -16.90 -3.93
N ASN A 177 -9.73 -16.04 -3.03
CA ASN A 177 -10.71 -16.44 -2.02
C ASN A 177 -12.06 -16.81 -2.65
N GLU A 178 -12.53 -16.04 -3.61
CA GLU A 178 -13.76 -16.33 -4.37
C GLU A 178 -13.62 -17.65 -5.15
N PHE A 179 -12.48 -17.89 -5.81
CA PHE A 179 -12.19 -19.12 -6.53
C PHE A 179 -12.19 -20.35 -5.61
N VAL A 180 -11.45 -20.28 -4.49
CA VAL A 180 -11.40 -21.38 -3.51
C VAL A 180 -12.80 -21.69 -2.93
N THR A 181 -13.59 -20.66 -2.68
CA THR A 181 -14.97 -20.81 -2.21
C THR A 181 -15.85 -21.47 -3.27
N ALA A 182 -15.74 -21.06 -4.52
CA ALA A 182 -16.48 -21.63 -5.65
C ALA A 182 -16.14 -23.12 -5.87
N LEU A 183 -14.87 -23.50 -5.71
CA LEU A 183 -14.47 -24.92 -5.78
C LEU A 183 -15.12 -25.77 -4.67
N ARG A 184 -15.29 -25.23 -3.47
CA ARG A 184 -15.90 -25.94 -2.33
C ARG A 184 -17.41 -26.05 -2.43
N SER A 185 -18.08 -25.09 -3.06
CA SER A 185 -19.55 -24.99 -3.18
C SER A 185 -20.12 -25.54 -4.51
N ALA A 186 -19.31 -26.20 -5.35
CA ALA A 186 -19.66 -26.58 -6.72
C ALA A 186 -20.09 -25.39 -7.62
N GLY A 187 -19.70 -24.15 -7.27
CA GLY A 187 -20.02 -22.90 -7.98
C GLY A 187 -18.97 -22.48 -9.03
N ALA A 188 -18.11 -23.41 -9.48
CA ALA A 188 -17.01 -23.07 -10.39
C ALA A 188 -17.47 -22.44 -11.72
N GLU A 189 -18.58 -22.90 -12.30
CA GLU A 189 -19.10 -22.34 -13.55
C GLU A 189 -19.68 -20.93 -13.35
N GLU A 190 -20.29 -20.64 -12.22
CA GLU A 190 -20.76 -19.31 -11.88
C GLU A 190 -19.60 -18.35 -11.65
N PHE A 191 -18.54 -18.80 -10.96
CA PHE A 191 -17.30 -18.03 -10.80
C PHE A 191 -16.69 -17.68 -12.17
N LYS A 192 -16.54 -18.67 -13.08
CA LYS A 192 -16.01 -18.44 -14.42
C LYS A 192 -16.85 -17.42 -15.19
N ARG A 193 -18.17 -17.56 -15.19
CA ARG A 193 -19.08 -16.60 -15.83
C ARG A 193 -18.89 -15.20 -15.25
N ARG A 194 -18.83 -15.07 -13.93
CA ARG A 194 -18.66 -13.80 -13.21
C ARG A 194 -17.38 -13.07 -13.57
N TYR A 195 -16.32 -13.78 -13.92
CA TYR A 195 -15.02 -13.21 -14.25
C TYR A 195 -14.69 -13.19 -15.74
N ARG A 196 -15.39 -13.98 -16.59
CA ARG A 196 -15.10 -14.07 -18.02
C ARG A 196 -16.09 -13.29 -18.89
N ASP A 197 -17.27 -12.93 -18.34
CA ASP A 197 -18.30 -12.16 -19.03
C ASP A 197 -18.18 -10.66 -18.68
N LEU A 198 -16.95 -10.12 -18.67
CA LEU A 198 -16.65 -8.73 -18.32
C LEU A 198 -16.13 -8.00 -19.56
N ASP A 199 -16.46 -6.71 -19.65
CA ASP A 199 -15.84 -5.82 -20.64
C ASP A 199 -14.50 -5.25 -20.13
N VAL A 200 -14.39 -5.03 -18.81
CA VAL A 200 -13.17 -4.53 -18.18
C VAL A 200 -12.90 -5.26 -16.86
N LEU A 201 -11.72 -5.83 -16.73
CA LEU A 201 -11.22 -6.43 -15.48
C LEU A 201 -10.00 -5.66 -14.96
N LEU A 202 -10.13 -5.16 -13.73
CA LEU A 202 -9.08 -4.44 -13.01
C LEU A 202 -8.64 -5.30 -11.83
N VAL A 203 -7.38 -5.73 -11.81
CA VAL A 203 -6.84 -6.63 -10.75
C VAL A 203 -5.68 -5.96 -10.03
N ASP A 204 -5.87 -5.70 -8.77
CA ASP A 204 -4.85 -5.09 -7.93
C ASP A 204 -3.98 -6.16 -7.24
N ASP A 205 -2.70 -5.83 -7.09
CA ASP A 205 -1.72 -6.61 -6.33
C ASP A 205 -1.57 -8.07 -6.83
N VAL A 206 -1.33 -8.27 -8.14
CA VAL A 206 -1.20 -9.61 -8.75
C VAL A 206 -0.03 -10.43 -8.21
N GLN A 207 0.95 -9.84 -7.50
CA GLN A 207 2.00 -10.59 -6.80
C GLN A 207 1.43 -11.56 -5.75
N PHE A 208 0.22 -11.35 -5.24
CA PHE A 208 -0.43 -12.30 -4.32
C PHE A 208 -0.96 -13.57 -4.98
N LEU A 209 -0.85 -13.71 -6.30
CA LEU A 209 -1.07 -14.99 -6.99
C LEU A 209 0.13 -15.93 -6.83
N GLU A 210 1.35 -15.39 -6.62
CA GLU A 210 2.59 -16.17 -6.56
C GLU A 210 2.49 -17.37 -5.63
N GLY A 211 2.89 -18.55 -6.14
CA GLY A 211 2.90 -19.81 -5.39
C GLY A 211 1.55 -20.51 -5.21
N LYS A 212 0.47 -19.97 -5.76
CA LYS A 212 -0.88 -20.53 -5.67
C LYS A 212 -1.30 -21.21 -6.99
N ARG A 213 -0.63 -22.29 -7.37
CA ARG A 213 -0.73 -22.93 -8.70
C ARG A 213 -2.15 -23.05 -9.26
N HIS A 214 -3.11 -23.57 -8.48
CA HIS A 214 -4.49 -23.71 -8.95
C HIS A 214 -5.16 -22.36 -9.25
N THR A 215 -4.85 -21.33 -8.49
CA THR A 215 -5.35 -19.98 -8.73
C THR A 215 -4.65 -19.34 -9.91
N GLU A 216 -3.34 -19.57 -10.07
CA GLU A 216 -2.57 -19.12 -11.23
C GLU A 216 -3.11 -19.73 -12.52
N ASP A 217 -3.44 -21.04 -12.53
CA ASP A 217 -4.07 -21.72 -13.66
C ASP A 217 -5.42 -21.09 -14.02
N GLU A 218 -6.31 -20.89 -13.05
CA GLU A 218 -7.64 -20.31 -13.30
C GLU A 218 -7.52 -18.86 -13.75
N PHE A 219 -6.59 -18.09 -13.16
CA PHE A 219 -6.33 -16.72 -13.57
C PHE A 219 -5.80 -16.65 -15.00
N PHE A 220 -4.92 -17.56 -15.39
CA PHE A 220 -4.43 -17.66 -16.77
C PHE A 220 -5.56 -17.92 -17.77
N HIS A 221 -6.48 -18.85 -17.45
CA HIS A 221 -7.63 -19.11 -18.29
C HIS A 221 -8.61 -17.94 -18.35
N THR A 222 -8.82 -17.24 -17.24
CA THR A 222 -9.64 -16.03 -17.18
C THR A 222 -9.02 -14.90 -18.00
N PHE A 223 -7.71 -14.68 -17.86
CA PHE A 223 -6.97 -13.70 -18.65
C PHE A 223 -7.12 -13.95 -20.15
N ASN A 224 -6.88 -15.18 -20.61
CA ASN A 224 -6.98 -15.52 -22.03
C ASN A 224 -8.42 -15.34 -22.56
N ALA A 225 -9.42 -15.78 -21.83
CA ALA A 225 -10.81 -15.63 -22.23
C ALA A 225 -11.21 -14.17 -22.43
N LEU A 226 -10.78 -13.29 -21.51
CA LEU A 226 -11.03 -11.85 -21.61
C LEU A 226 -10.23 -11.20 -22.73
N TYR A 227 -8.95 -11.52 -22.83
CA TYR A 227 -8.06 -10.95 -23.85
C TYR A 227 -8.52 -11.30 -25.28
N GLU A 228 -8.85 -12.58 -25.52
CA GLU A 228 -9.37 -13.09 -26.78
C GLU A 228 -10.79 -12.55 -27.08
N GLY A 229 -11.58 -12.29 -26.04
CA GLY A 229 -12.88 -11.63 -26.13
C GLY A 229 -12.81 -10.12 -26.43
N GLY A 230 -11.61 -9.54 -26.44
CA GLY A 230 -11.43 -8.10 -26.65
C GLY A 230 -11.72 -7.24 -25.41
N SER A 231 -11.80 -7.85 -24.24
CA SER A 231 -12.01 -7.14 -22.96
C SER A 231 -10.74 -6.45 -22.48
N GLN A 232 -10.87 -5.31 -21.83
CA GLN A 232 -9.75 -4.58 -21.24
C GLN A 232 -9.27 -5.23 -19.96
N LEU A 233 -7.96 -5.41 -19.85
CA LEU A 233 -7.28 -5.87 -18.65
C LEU A 233 -6.37 -4.78 -18.08
N VAL A 234 -6.49 -4.50 -16.79
CA VAL A 234 -5.58 -3.60 -16.06
C VAL A 234 -5.10 -4.30 -14.80
N LEU A 235 -3.79 -4.37 -14.63
CA LEU A 235 -3.14 -5.11 -13.57
C LEU A 235 -2.22 -4.18 -12.77
N SER A 236 -2.08 -4.44 -11.48
CA SER A 236 -1.04 -3.79 -10.67
C SER A 236 -0.19 -4.80 -9.91
N ALA A 237 1.07 -4.44 -9.67
CA ALA A 237 2.00 -5.20 -8.82
C ALA A 237 2.98 -4.29 -8.09
N ASP A 238 3.68 -4.86 -7.11
CA ASP A 238 4.76 -4.16 -6.39
C ASP A 238 6.09 -4.09 -7.19
N ARG A 239 6.21 -4.90 -8.27
CA ARG A 239 7.39 -5.03 -9.13
C ARG A 239 7.00 -5.40 -10.56
N ILE A 240 7.96 -5.39 -11.49
CA ILE A 240 7.75 -5.77 -12.90
C ILE A 240 7.41 -7.26 -13.05
N PRO A 241 6.71 -7.68 -14.12
CA PRO A 241 6.35 -9.08 -14.34
C PRO A 241 7.54 -10.03 -14.30
N SER A 242 8.68 -9.68 -14.89
CA SER A 242 9.90 -10.50 -14.91
C SER A 242 10.49 -10.78 -13.51
N GLU A 243 10.19 -9.95 -12.51
CA GLU A 243 10.62 -10.13 -11.11
C GLU A 243 9.64 -10.97 -10.27
N LEU A 244 8.47 -11.30 -10.79
CA LEU A 244 7.50 -12.21 -10.16
C LEU A 244 7.95 -13.67 -10.35
N SER A 245 9.08 -14.01 -9.75
CA SER A 245 9.82 -15.25 -10.03
C SER A 245 9.08 -16.53 -9.65
N SER A 246 8.17 -16.46 -8.69
CA SER A 246 7.37 -17.61 -8.24
C SER A 246 6.06 -17.76 -9.02
N LEU A 247 5.72 -16.78 -9.87
CA LEU A 247 4.58 -16.85 -10.77
C LEU A 247 4.93 -17.70 -12.02
N GLU A 248 3.97 -18.46 -12.53
CA GLU A 248 4.18 -19.24 -13.75
C GLU A 248 4.63 -18.37 -14.94
N SER A 249 5.60 -18.88 -15.73
CA SER A 249 6.18 -18.15 -16.86
C SER A 249 5.12 -17.67 -17.86
N ARG A 250 4.13 -18.54 -18.16
CA ARG A 250 3.05 -18.20 -19.10
C ARG A 250 2.19 -17.01 -18.65
N LEU A 251 1.99 -16.79 -17.33
CA LEU A 251 1.29 -15.60 -16.81
C LEU A 251 2.18 -14.35 -16.91
N ARG A 252 3.46 -14.47 -16.60
CA ARG A 252 4.42 -13.36 -16.76
C ARG A 252 4.48 -12.88 -18.20
N ASP A 253 4.57 -13.82 -19.15
CA ASP A 253 4.58 -13.51 -20.58
C ASP A 253 3.29 -12.75 -20.98
N ARG A 254 2.12 -13.15 -20.45
CA ARG A 254 0.85 -12.44 -20.68
C ARG A 254 0.83 -11.02 -20.12
N PHE A 255 1.39 -10.83 -18.93
CA PHE A 255 1.46 -9.51 -18.30
C PHE A 255 2.37 -8.53 -19.07
N GLU A 256 3.36 -9.05 -19.80
CA GLU A 256 4.28 -8.27 -20.63
C GLU A 256 3.75 -7.96 -22.04
N TRP A 257 2.62 -8.54 -22.47
CA TRP A 257 2.08 -8.34 -23.83
C TRP A 257 1.66 -6.90 -24.13
N GLY A 258 1.20 -6.18 -23.14
CA GLY A 258 0.72 -4.81 -23.31
C GLY A 258 1.72 -3.76 -22.84
N LEU A 259 1.22 -2.72 -22.21
CA LEU A 259 2.04 -1.63 -21.70
C LEU A 259 2.37 -1.82 -20.23
N THR A 260 3.64 -1.99 -19.90
CA THR A 260 4.13 -2.02 -18.51
C THR A 260 4.71 -0.66 -18.14
N ILE A 261 4.17 -0.03 -17.10
CA ILE A 261 4.55 1.32 -16.65
C ILE A 261 4.86 1.34 -15.16
N ALA A 262 5.96 2.01 -14.82
CA ALA A 262 6.35 2.27 -13.44
C ALA A 262 5.56 3.44 -12.83
N VAL A 263 5.18 3.28 -11.56
CA VAL A 263 4.77 4.38 -10.68
C VAL A 263 5.91 4.61 -9.70
N GLU A 264 6.62 5.73 -9.87
CA GLU A 264 7.80 6.06 -9.08
C GLU A 264 7.45 6.89 -7.85
N PRO A 265 8.34 6.90 -6.83
CA PRO A 265 8.16 7.74 -5.64
C PRO A 265 8.05 9.22 -5.99
N PRO A 266 7.14 9.96 -5.31
CA PRO A 266 6.93 11.37 -5.58
C PRO A 266 8.15 12.21 -5.15
N ASN A 267 8.55 13.19 -5.98
CA ASN A 267 9.52 14.20 -5.60
C ASN A 267 8.96 15.16 -4.53
N LEU A 268 9.80 16.01 -3.95
CA LEU A 268 9.40 16.92 -2.86
C LEU A 268 8.21 17.83 -3.27
N ALA A 269 8.20 18.34 -4.49
CA ALA A 269 7.14 19.22 -4.97
C ALA A 269 5.79 18.47 -5.06
N THR A 270 5.80 17.25 -5.55
CA THR A 270 4.62 16.38 -5.60
C THR A 270 4.13 16.03 -4.19
N ARG A 271 5.04 15.70 -3.25
CA ARG A 271 4.67 15.43 -1.85
C ARG A 271 4.01 16.65 -1.18
N LEU A 272 4.55 17.85 -1.40
CA LEU A 272 3.94 19.09 -0.91
C LEU A 272 2.54 19.32 -1.50
N THR A 273 2.36 19.05 -2.78
CA THR A 273 1.05 19.18 -3.44
C THR A 273 0.04 18.19 -2.86
N VAL A 274 0.46 16.94 -2.60
CA VAL A 274 -0.36 15.93 -1.92
C VAL A 274 -0.76 16.41 -0.53
N LEU A 275 0.19 16.86 0.29
CA LEU A 275 -0.07 17.33 1.65
C LEU A 275 -1.02 18.54 1.67
N ARG A 276 -0.80 19.54 0.79
CA ARG A 276 -1.70 20.71 0.68
C ARG A 276 -3.13 20.32 0.32
N ARG A 277 -3.28 19.31 -0.52
CA ARG A 277 -4.58 18.78 -0.87
C ARG A 277 -5.25 18.09 0.33
N LEU A 278 -4.54 17.19 1.00
CA LEU A 278 -5.03 16.47 2.17
C LEU A 278 -5.45 17.41 3.31
N VAL A 279 -4.65 18.46 3.55
CA VAL A 279 -4.98 19.49 4.56
C VAL A 279 -6.25 20.25 4.18
N ARG A 280 -6.41 20.61 2.90
CA ARG A 280 -7.61 21.28 2.40
C ARG A 280 -8.84 20.39 2.53
N GLU A 281 -8.73 19.11 2.19
CA GLU A 281 -9.80 18.13 2.32
C GLU A 281 -10.16 17.89 3.80
N ALA A 282 -9.17 17.93 4.70
CA ALA A 282 -9.38 17.81 6.14
C ALA A 282 -9.94 19.10 6.79
N GLY A 283 -10.00 20.23 6.08
CA GLY A 283 -10.49 21.51 6.61
C GLY A 283 -9.64 22.06 7.76
N VAL A 284 -8.34 21.76 7.77
CA VAL A 284 -7.43 22.13 8.86
C VAL A 284 -6.46 23.22 8.39
N ASP A 285 -6.31 24.26 9.21
CA ASP A 285 -5.30 25.30 8.96
C ASP A 285 -3.92 24.84 9.45
N THR A 286 -2.93 24.95 8.56
CA THR A 286 -1.53 24.65 8.87
C THR A 286 -0.63 25.71 8.28
N GLU A 287 0.45 26.06 8.98
CA GLU A 287 1.48 26.92 8.41
C GLU A 287 2.26 26.21 7.29
N GLY A 288 2.66 26.95 6.26
CA GLY A 288 3.34 26.37 5.08
C GLY A 288 4.63 25.62 5.42
N ASP A 289 5.33 26.07 6.47
CA ASP A 289 6.58 25.47 6.95
C ASP A 289 6.39 24.06 7.52
N VAL A 290 5.25 23.80 8.19
CA VAL A 290 4.89 22.48 8.71
C VAL A 290 4.79 21.46 7.60
N LEU A 291 4.11 21.78 6.50
CA LEU A 291 3.95 20.88 5.36
C LEU A 291 5.28 20.62 4.65
N THR A 292 6.13 21.64 4.59
CA THR A 292 7.47 21.50 3.98
C THR A 292 8.34 20.57 4.82
N GLU A 293 8.31 20.73 6.13
CA GLU A 293 9.05 19.87 7.04
C GLU A 293 8.53 18.44 7.00
N LEU A 294 7.20 18.24 7.00
CA LEU A 294 6.60 16.93 6.87
C LEU A 294 6.97 16.24 5.54
N ALA A 295 6.92 16.98 4.42
CA ALA A 295 7.31 16.49 3.12
C ALA A 295 8.79 16.10 3.02
N ARG A 296 9.68 16.78 3.75
CA ARG A 296 11.10 16.45 3.84
C ARG A 296 11.35 15.19 4.67
N ARG A 297 10.64 15.05 5.79
CA ARG A 297 10.80 13.90 6.70
C ARG A 297 10.26 12.61 6.12
N ILE A 298 9.21 12.67 5.30
CA ILE A 298 8.54 11.49 4.77
C ILE A 298 8.73 11.47 3.25
N ASP A 299 9.74 10.74 2.82
CA ASP A 299 10.13 10.58 1.42
C ASP A 299 9.79 9.20 0.83
N ILE A 300 9.20 8.30 1.63
CA ILE A 300 8.97 6.91 1.27
C ILE A 300 7.83 6.77 0.25
N ASN A 301 6.62 7.17 0.61
CA ASN A 301 5.44 7.06 -0.24
C ASN A 301 4.26 7.92 0.26
N VAL A 302 3.20 8.01 -0.56
CA VAL A 302 2.01 8.81 -0.27
C VAL A 302 1.22 8.27 0.92
N ARG A 303 1.18 6.94 1.12
CA ARG A 303 0.50 6.32 2.28
C ARG A 303 1.13 6.77 3.60
N HIS A 304 2.45 6.84 3.67
CA HIS A 304 3.15 7.33 4.87
C HIS A 304 2.93 8.82 5.10
N LEU A 305 2.88 9.63 4.03
CA LEU A 305 2.53 11.06 4.12
C LEU A 305 1.13 11.25 4.71
N HIS A 306 0.14 10.52 4.19
CA HIS A 306 -1.23 10.56 4.69
C HIS A 306 -1.30 10.12 6.16
N GLY A 307 -0.67 8.98 6.50
CA GLY A 307 -0.65 8.49 7.88
C GLY A 307 0.04 9.45 8.86
N ALA A 308 1.09 10.14 8.44
CA ALA A 308 1.77 11.13 9.27
C ALA A 308 0.90 12.38 9.49
N LEU A 309 0.28 12.90 8.44
CA LEU A 309 -0.65 14.03 8.55
C LEU A 309 -1.83 13.68 9.44
N THR A 310 -2.43 12.49 9.27
CA THR A 310 -3.52 12.01 10.13
C THR A 310 -3.11 11.98 11.60
N ARG A 311 -1.90 11.49 11.93
CA ARG A 311 -1.39 11.51 13.31
C ARG A 311 -1.22 12.92 13.85
N LEU A 312 -0.70 13.86 13.04
CA LEU A 312 -0.55 15.26 13.44
C LEU A 312 -1.90 15.91 13.74
N ILE A 313 -2.87 15.75 12.85
CA ILE A 313 -4.22 16.29 13.03
C ILE A 313 -4.89 15.69 14.27
N ALA A 314 -4.78 14.37 14.45
CA ALA A 314 -5.32 13.69 15.62
C ALA A 314 -4.70 14.22 16.92
N HIS A 315 -3.37 14.37 16.97
CA HIS A 315 -2.69 14.90 18.15
C HIS A 315 -3.06 16.34 18.44
N ALA A 316 -3.09 17.21 17.41
CA ALA A 316 -3.52 18.60 17.53
C ALA A 316 -4.95 18.71 18.10
N SER A 317 -5.88 17.91 17.58
CA SER A 317 -7.28 17.85 18.03
C SER A 317 -7.39 17.37 19.49
N LEU A 318 -6.63 16.32 19.86
CA LEU A 318 -6.68 15.76 21.23
C LEU A 318 -6.07 16.69 22.29
N THR A 319 -5.05 17.46 21.91
CA THR A 319 -4.34 18.36 22.85
C THR A 319 -4.81 19.80 22.77
N ALA A 320 -5.76 20.11 21.89
CA ALA A 320 -6.22 21.46 21.58
C ALA A 320 -5.05 22.42 21.24
N ARG A 321 -4.02 21.90 20.55
CA ARG A 321 -2.85 22.66 20.12
C ARG A 321 -2.89 22.88 18.61
N PRO A 322 -2.37 24.04 18.11
CA PRO A 322 -2.23 24.25 16.68
C PRO A 322 -1.22 23.27 16.08
N ILE A 323 -1.35 23.00 14.78
CA ILE A 323 -0.38 22.21 14.04
C ILE A 323 0.83 23.10 13.75
N SER A 324 1.86 22.97 14.60
CA SER A 324 3.10 23.76 14.56
C SER A 324 4.31 22.87 14.25
N PRO A 325 5.48 23.44 13.89
CA PRO A 325 6.71 22.69 13.71
C PRO A 325 7.12 21.88 14.94
N GLU A 326 6.87 22.39 16.16
CA GLU A 326 7.16 21.69 17.41
C GLU A 326 6.29 20.45 17.57
N LEU A 327 5.03 20.50 17.11
CA LEU A 327 4.14 19.35 17.10
C LEU A 327 4.64 18.28 16.12
N VAL A 328 5.15 18.69 14.95
CA VAL A 328 5.80 17.77 14.01
C VAL A 328 6.99 17.07 14.67
N ASP A 329 7.82 17.80 15.41
CA ASP A 329 8.96 17.23 16.14
C ASP A 329 8.53 16.22 17.22
N ALA A 330 7.41 16.48 17.88
CA ALA A 330 6.91 15.63 18.96
C ALA A 330 6.21 14.35 18.44
N VAL A 331 5.52 14.42 17.30
CA VAL A 331 4.62 13.36 16.81
C VAL A 331 5.26 12.52 15.70
N ILE A 332 6.05 13.17 14.87
CA ILE A 332 6.72 12.51 13.73
C ILE A 332 8.20 12.39 14.08
N PRO A 333 8.68 11.16 14.35
CA PRO A 333 10.11 10.96 14.56
C PRO A 333 10.89 11.62 13.44
N LYS A 334 11.93 12.37 13.77
CA LYS A 334 12.91 12.76 12.77
C LYS A 334 13.42 11.45 12.18
N THR A 335 12.90 11.06 11.03
CA THR A 335 13.53 9.99 10.28
C THR A 335 14.94 10.48 10.01
N SER A 336 15.89 9.84 10.65
CA SER A 336 17.33 10.12 10.56
C SER A 336 17.87 9.79 9.16
N ARG A 337 17.14 10.21 8.12
CA ARG A 337 17.56 10.02 6.73
C ARG A 337 18.52 11.07 6.21
N GLY A 338 18.88 12.03 7.05
CA GLY A 338 19.79 13.12 6.67
C GLY A 338 21.04 13.29 7.53
N SER A 339 21.15 12.65 8.71
CA SER A 339 22.30 12.93 9.59
C SER A 339 22.88 11.78 10.41
N GLU A 340 22.30 10.55 10.35
CA GLU A 340 22.81 9.42 11.16
C GLU A 340 22.98 8.10 10.41
N GLN A 341 22.81 8.06 9.08
CA GLN A 341 23.21 6.88 8.32
C GLN A 341 24.75 6.89 8.23
N ALA A 342 25.34 5.84 8.74
CA ALA A 342 26.77 5.66 8.53
C ALA A 342 27.03 5.66 7.02
N PRO A 343 27.91 6.54 6.49
CA PRO A 343 28.26 6.50 5.09
C PRO A 343 28.69 5.07 4.73
N VAL A 344 28.20 4.51 3.64
CA VAL A 344 28.58 3.14 3.24
C VAL A 344 30.09 3.01 3.11
N GLU A 345 30.75 4.10 2.73
CA GLU A 345 32.21 4.24 2.70
C GLU A 345 32.84 3.98 4.06
N GLU A 346 32.24 4.46 5.13
CA GLU A 346 32.72 4.24 6.49
C GLU A 346 32.55 2.77 6.91
N ILE A 347 31.39 2.16 6.60
CA ILE A 347 31.16 0.74 6.83
C ILE A 347 32.22 -0.09 6.08
N GLN A 348 32.43 0.20 4.81
CA GLN A 348 33.45 -0.46 3.99
C GLN A 348 34.85 -0.28 4.57
N GLN A 349 35.22 0.93 5.01
CA GLN A 349 36.52 1.23 5.56
C GLN A 349 36.77 0.48 6.89
N ARG A 350 35.79 0.52 7.81
CA ARG A 350 35.92 -0.14 9.12
C ARG A 350 35.98 -1.66 8.98
N VAL A 351 35.12 -2.24 8.14
CA VAL A 351 35.17 -3.68 7.89
C VAL A 351 36.47 -4.07 7.20
N SER A 352 36.92 -3.33 6.20
CA SER A 352 38.22 -3.60 5.55
C SER A 352 39.37 -3.59 6.56
N LYS A 353 39.41 -2.60 7.45
CA LYS A 353 40.42 -2.51 8.54
C LYS A 353 40.34 -3.70 9.50
N ALA A 354 39.12 -4.06 9.93
CA ALA A 354 38.90 -5.16 10.88
C ALA A 354 39.30 -6.53 10.32
N PHE A 355 39.15 -6.74 9.01
CA PHE A 355 39.50 -7.97 8.34
C PHE A 355 40.90 -7.96 7.66
N GLY A 356 41.64 -6.83 7.73
CA GLY A 356 42.97 -6.70 7.19
C GLY A 356 43.03 -6.79 5.65
N ILE A 357 41.99 -6.28 4.95
CA ILE A 357 41.86 -6.27 3.50
C ILE A 357 41.72 -4.86 2.96
N SER A 358 42.05 -4.66 1.70
CA SER A 358 41.78 -3.39 1.02
C SER A 358 40.30 -3.21 0.67
N ARG A 359 39.84 -1.95 0.49
CA ARG A 359 38.49 -1.66 -0.02
C ARG A 359 38.26 -2.27 -1.41
N ALA A 360 39.31 -2.28 -2.25
CA ALA A 360 39.23 -2.90 -3.58
C ALA A 360 38.96 -4.40 -3.52
N GLU A 361 39.58 -5.12 -2.58
CA GLU A 361 39.32 -6.54 -2.35
C GLU A 361 37.92 -6.78 -1.75
N LEU A 362 37.46 -5.89 -0.86
CA LEU A 362 36.11 -5.96 -0.28
C LEU A 362 35.02 -5.85 -1.36
N VAL A 363 35.13 -4.88 -2.27
CA VAL A 363 34.16 -4.63 -3.34
C VAL A 363 34.36 -5.55 -4.55
N GLY A 364 35.59 -6.01 -4.79
CA GLY A 364 35.99 -6.80 -5.93
C GLY A 364 35.32 -8.17 -6.07
N SER A 365 35.61 -8.88 -7.14
CA SER A 365 35.03 -10.20 -7.48
C SER A 365 35.72 -11.39 -6.85
N THR A 366 36.81 -11.18 -6.09
CA THR A 366 37.60 -12.27 -5.48
C THR A 366 36.71 -13.18 -4.60
N ARG A 367 36.99 -14.49 -4.70
CA ARG A 367 36.31 -15.55 -3.92
C ARG A 367 37.22 -16.11 -2.81
N ALA A 368 38.38 -15.51 -2.55
CA ALA A 368 39.20 -15.89 -1.40
C ALA A 368 38.42 -15.76 -0.10
N ALA A 369 38.64 -16.65 0.87
CA ALA A 369 37.82 -16.80 2.05
C ALA A 369 37.71 -15.49 2.88
N THR A 370 38.84 -14.81 3.13
CA THR A 370 38.86 -13.59 3.96
C THR A 370 38.09 -12.43 3.32
N PRO A 371 38.35 -12.03 2.04
CA PRO A 371 37.56 -11.00 1.39
C PRO A 371 36.07 -11.35 1.22
N LEU A 372 35.76 -12.62 0.97
CA LEU A 372 34.37 -13.07 0.86
C LEU A 372 33.63 -12.91 2.19
N ASN A 373 34.25 -13.33 3.29
CA ASN A 373 33.68 -13.23 4.62
C ASN A 373 33.50 -11.76 5.05
N ALA A 374 34.53 -10.94 4.84
CA ALA A 374 34.47 -9.51 5.12
C ALA A 374 33.36 -8.82 4.32
N ARG A 375 33.18 -9.19 3.06
CA ARG A 375 32.10 -8.66 2.20
C ARG A 375 30.72 -9.05 2.69
N GLN A 376 30.54 -10.30 3.12
CA GLN A 376 29.25 -10.73 3.70
C GLN A 376 28.90 -9.94 4.95
N VAL A 377 29.87 -9.71 5.85
CA VAL A 377 29.70 -8.87 7.03
C VAL A 377 29.43 -7.41 6.65
N ALA A 378 30.15 -6.85 5.69
CA ALA A 378 29.93 -5.48 5.24
C ALA A 378 28.55 -5.27 4.62
N ILE A 379 28.09 -6.20 3.79
CA ILE A 379 26.75 -6.19 3.20
C ILE A 379 25.67 -6.31 4.31
N TYR A 380 25.88 -7.19 5.29
CA TYR A 380 24.98 -7.35 6.43
C TYR A 380 24.87 -6.08 7.26
N LEU A 381 26.00 -5.48 7.67
CA LEU A 381 26.02 -4.20 8.38
C LEU A 381 25.44 -3.04 7.57
N THR A 382 25.69 -3.01 6.25
CA THR A 382 25.08 -1.99 5.38
C THR A 382 23.57 -2.14 5.34
N ARG A 383 23.04 -3.37 5.29
CA ARG A 383 21.58 -3.59 5.34
C ARG A 383 20.97 -3.17 6.66
N GLU A 384 21.66 -3.42 7.77
CA GLU A 384 21.20 -3.11 9.12
C GLU A 384 21.29 -1.61 9.46
N LEU A 385 22.39 -0.96 9.06
CA LEU A 385 22.70 0.42 9.44
C LEU A 385 22.30 1.47 8.40
N THR A 386 21.73 1.05 7.26
CA THR A 386 21.26 1.95 6.19
C THR A 386 19.90 1.50 5.65
N ASP A 387 19.15 2.41 5.06
CA ASP A 387 17.87 2.11 4.41
C ASP A 387 18.02 1.70 2.94
N LEU A 388 19.21 1.33 2.50
CA LEU A 388 19.47 0.96 1.12
C LEU A 388 18.71 -0.33 0.74
N SER A 389 18.12 -0.32 -0.45
CA SER A 389 17.51 -1.52 -1.03
C SER A 389 18.59 -2.53 -1.45
N LEU A 390 18.24 -3.82 -1.52
CA LEU A 390 19.17 -4.87 -1.95
C LEU A 390 19.85 -4.57 -3.29
N PRO A 391 19.17 -4.05 -4.34
CA PRO A 391 19.82 -3.65 -5.57
C PRO A 391 20.81 -2.48 -5.41
N GLN A 392 20.52 -1.52 -4.53
CA GLN A 392 21.44 -0.41 -4.23
C GLN A 392 22.69 -0.91 -3.51
N ILE A 393 22.53 -1.78 -2.52
CA ILE A 393 23.64 -2.45 -1.83
C ILE A 393 24.49 -3.23 -2.86
N GLY A 394 23.84 -4.01 -3.73
CA GLY A 394 24.53 -4.78 -4.76
C GLY A 394 25.44 -3.92 -5.66
N ARG A 395 24.97 -2.75 -6.08
CA ARG A 395 25.76 -1.79 -6.86
C ARG A 395 27.00 -1.29 -6.13
N LEU A 396 26.87 -1.01 -4.83
CA LEU A 396 27.97 -0.50 -3.98
C LEU A 396 29.03 -1.56 -3.63
N TYR A 397 28.69 -2.84 -3.79
CA TYR A 397 29.57 -3.98 -3.54
C TYR A 397 29.96 -4.73 -4.82
N GLY A 398 30.17 -4.01 -5.94
CA GLY A 398 30.71 -4.54 -7.18
C GLY A 398 29.67 -5.05 -8.17
N GLY A 399 28.49 -4.40 -8.24
CA GLY A 399 27.46 -4.71 -9.25
C GLY A 399 26.79 -6.07 -9.04
N ARG A 400 26.62 -6.50 -7.80
CA ARG A 400 26.00 -7.79 -7.46
C ARG A 400 24.49 -7.71 -7.56
N ASP A 401 23.87 -8.79 -8.02
CA ASP A 401 22.43 -8.91 -8.05
C ASP A 401 21.84 -9.03 -6.63
N HIS A 402 20.54 -8.76 -6.51
CA HIS A 402 19.83 -8.76 -5.23
C HIS A 402 19.83 -10.14 -4.55
N SER A 403 19.85 -11.23 -5.31
CA SER A 403 19.87 -12.60 -4.77
C SER A 403 21.22 -12.90 -4.11
N THR A 404 22.32 -12.44 -4.71
CA THR A 404 23.66 -12.52 -4.14
C THR A 404 23.78 -11.71 -2.85
N VAL A 405 23.18 -10.51 -2.80
CA VAL A 405 23.15 -9.67 -1.60
C VAL A 405 22.37 -10.36 -0.49
N LEU A 406 21.16 -10.87 -0.77
CA LEU A 406 20.33 -11.59 0.18
C LEU A 406 21.03 -12.84 0.74
N ASN A 407 21.69 -13.60 -0.13
CA ASN A 407 22.47 -14.77 0.27
C ASN A 407 23.66 -14.40 1.17
N SER A 408 24.29 -13.25 0.90
CA SER A 408 25.40 -12.74 1.72
C SER A 408 24.93 -12.37 3.12
N ILE A 409 23.76 -11.73 3.25
CA ILE A 409 23.14 -11.39 4.53
C ILE A 409 22.85 -12.66 5.34
N ARG A 410 22.12 -13.62 4.75
CA ARG A 410 21.78 -14.90 5.42
C ARG A 410 23.01 -15.66 5.90
N ARG A 411 24.10 -15.67 5.11
CA ARG A 411 25.34 -16.34 5.48
C ARG A 411 26.07 -15.61 6.62
N ALA A 412 26.07 -14.29 6.63
CA ALA A 412 26.63 -13.51 7.73
C ALA A 412 25.87 -13.77 9.04
N GLU A 413 24.52 -13.74 8.99
CA GLU A 413 23.65 -14.05 10.13
C GLU A 413 23.90 -15.47 10.69
N ALA A 414 23.88 -16.48 9.84
CA ALA A 414 24.11 -17.86 10.25
C ALA A 414 25.48 -18.04 10.93
N ARG A 415 26.54 -17.44 10.35
CA ARG A 415 27.88 -17.51 10.89
C ARG A 415 28.04 -16.75 12.22
N CYS A 416 27.37 -15.62 12.40
CA CYS A 416 27.33 -14.93 13.68
C CYS A 416 26.65 -15.79 14.76
N GLY A 417 25.67 -16.62 14.37
CA GLY A 417 25.05 -17.59 15.28
C GLY A 417 25.96 -18.78 15.65
N GLU A 418 26.88 -19.16 14.79
CA GLU A 418 27.79 -20.32 14.96
C GLU A 418 29.16 -19.94 15.58
N ASP A 419 29.64 -18.70 15.34
CA ASP A 419 30.97 -18.23 15.76
C ASP A 419 30.84 -17.00 16.70
N PRO A 420 30.95 -17.20 18.03
CA PRO A 420 30.87 -16.11 19.01
C PRO A 420 31.94 -15.03 18.83
N THR A 421 33.11 -15.37 18.29
CA THR A 421 34.18 -14.39 18.02
C THR A 421 33.84 -13.49 16.85
N LEU A 422 33.21 -14.02 15.83
CA LEU A 422 32.70 -13.23 14.71
C LEU A 422 31.54 -12.34 15.17
N ALA A 423 30.62 -12.88 15.98
CA ALA A 423 29.50 -12.13 16.53
C ALA A 423 29.98 -10.91 17.34
N ALA A 424 30.91 -11.11 18.27
CA ALA A 424 31.51 -10.03 19.07
C ALA A 424 32.17 -8.96 18.17
N ARG A 425 32.91 -9.37 17.14
CA ARG A 425 33.54 -8.45 16.19
C ARG A 425 32.51 -7.64 15.39
N VAL A 426 31.40 -8.25 14.99
CA VAL A 426 30.30 -7.57 14.28
C VAL A 426 29.63 -6.56 15.21
N ASP A 427 29.42 -6.90 16.48
CA ASP A 427 28.86 -5.99 17.48
C ASP A 427 29.76 -4.80 17.79
N GLU A 428 31.09 -5.02 17.88
CA GLU A 428 32.08 -3.95 18.01
C GLU A 428 32.04 -2.99 16.80
N LEU A 429 31.99 -3.56 15.58
CA LEU A 429 31.89 -2.76 14.35
C LEU A 429 30.60 -1.95 14.32
N ARG A 430 29.48 -2.56 14.67
CA ARG A 430 28.17 -1.91 14.76
C ARG A 430 28.22 -0.72 15.72
N ALA A 431 28.71 -0.93 16.93
CA ALA A 431 28.85 0.12 17.94
C ALA A 431 29.79 1.25 17.48
N ALA A 432 30.93 0.90 16.88
CA ALA A 432 31.89 1.87 16.41
C ALA A 432 31.35 2.72 15.24
N ILE A 433 30.57 2.13 14.31
CA ILE A 433 29.92 2.83 13.21
C ILE A 433 28.81 3.75 13.73
N HIS A 434 28.01 3.27 14.67
CA HIS A 434 26.94 4.06 15.29
C HIS A 434 27.48 5.28 16.06
N ASN A 435 28.54 5.11 16.83
CA ASN A 435 29.11 6.22 17.63
C ASN A 435 29.75 7.31 16.77
N SER A 436 30.30 6.99 15.60
CA SER A 436 30.85 7.99 14.70
C SER A 436 29.78 8.76 13.92
N SER A 437 28.62 8.15 13.64
CA SER A 437 27.50 8.85 12.99
C SER A 437 26.76 9.80 13.94
N THR A 438 26.83 9.57 15.27
CA THR A 438 26.17 10.42 16.28
C THR A 438 27.04 11.59 16.79
N GLY A 439 28.29 11.71 16.35
CA GLY A 439 29.18 12.84 16.69
C GLY A 439 29.45 13.00 18.20
N ARG A 440 29.32 11.95 19.00
CA ARG A 440 29.72 11.95 20.43
C ARG A 440 31.16 11.43 20.57
N PRO A 441 32.05 12.21 21.29
CA PRO A 441 33.40 11.79 21.58
C PRO A 441 33.48 10.52 22.45
#